data_a4fe8991405acd39872735aa457279f6
#
_entry.id   a4fe8991405acd39872735aa457279f6
#
_cell.length_a   1.000
_cell.length_b   1.000
_cell.length_c   1.000
_cell.angle_alpha   90.00
_cell.angle_beta   90.00
_cell.angle_gamma   90.00
#
_symmetry.space_group_name_H-M   'P 1'
#
loop_
_entity.id
_entity.type
_entity.pdbx_description
1 polymer ?
#
loop_
_entity_poly.entity_id
_entity_poly.type
_entity_poly.pdbx_seq_one_letter_code
_entity_poly.pdbx_strand_id
1 'polypeptide(L)'
;KASPKEMLPIVDKPLIHYAVEEAIEAGFEQLIFVISPDKKAIKKHFESTSELDAVTKIGAIIPANVSSLYIEQAEPLGLGHAIWCARDAVEAESFAVVLADDLIDGAAAGGCLLQMVRHYEKNGCGAIGIQKIALEETKQYGIIKYEDEVGSSNRIATIVEKPDPQFAP
;
A
#
# COMPACT_ATOMS: atom_id res chain seq x y z
N LYS A 1 21.61 0.88 14.03
CA LYS A 1 20.67 1.49 13.07
C LYS A 1 19.28 1.17 13.55
N ALA A 2 18.40 2.16 13.58
CA ALA A 2 16.98 1.90 13.90
C ALA A 2 16.37 1.01 12.80
N SER A 3 15.50 0.08 13.20
CA SER A 3 14.72 -0.71 12.23
C SER A 3 13.84 0.21 11.37
N PRO A 4 13.62 -0.13 10.09
CA PRO A 4 12.63 0.58 9.28
C PRO A 4 11.26 0.57 9.97
N LYS A 5 10.52 1.67 9.86
CA LYS A 5 9.19 1.79 10.51
C LYS A 5 8.21 0.70 10.06
N GLU A 6 8.33 0.28 8.83
CA GLU A 6 7.53 -0.79 8.22
C GLU A 6 7.78 -2.17 8.87
N MET A 7 8.93 -2.30 9.55
CA MET A 7 9.33 -3.52 10.28
C MET A 7 8.97 -3.46 11.77
N LEU A 8 8.35 -2.39 12.24
CA LEU A 8 7.89 -2.30 13.63
C LEU A 8 6.73 -3.30 13.84
N PRO A 9 6.78 -4.09 14.93
CA PRO A 9 5.73 -5.04 15.21
C PRO A 9 4.45 -4.33 15.64
N ILE A 10 3.33 -4.76 15.07
CA ILE A 10 1.99 -4.42 15.53
C ILE A 10 1.34 -5.71 15.98
N VAL A 11 1.14 -5.85 17.28
CA VAL A 11 0.65 -7.06 17.96
C VAL A 11 1.65 -8.21 17.81
N ASP A 12 1.58 -9.00 16.75
CA ASP A 12 2.31 -10.26 16.57
C ASP A 12 3.22 -10.28 15.33
N LYS A 13 3.08 -9.32 14.42
CA LYS A 13 3.84 -9.27 13.15
C LYS A 13 4.19 -7.85 12.72
N PRO A 14 5.23 -7.67 11.88
CA PRO A 14 5.59 -6.36 11.33
C PRO A 14 4.45 -5.71 10.53
N LEU A 15 4.38 -4.38 10.56
CA LEU A 15 3.35 -3.61 9.85
C LEU A 15 3.26 -3.98 8.35
N ILE A 16 4.39 -4.16 7.69
CA ILE A 16 4.45 -4.53 6.27
C ILE A 16 3.79 -5.89 5.97
N HIS A 17 3.68 -6.80 6.95
CA HIS A 17 3.00 -8.08 6.77
C HIS A 17 1.50 -7.89 6.48
N TYR A 18 0.86 -6.97 7.18
CA TYR A 18 -0.57 -6.68 6.96
C TYR A 18 -0.82 -6.21 5.53
N ALA A 19 0.05 -5.34 5.00
CA ALA A 19 -0.03 -4.88 3.61
C ALA A 19 0.17 -6.03 2.60
N VAL A 20 1.10 -6.94 2.87
CA VAL A 20 1.37 -8.12 2.03
C VAL A 20 0.19 -9.09 2.06
N GLU A 21 -0.33 -9.40 3.24
CA GLU A 21 -1.49 -10.30 3.40
C GLU A 21 -2.72 -9.72 2.70
N GLU A 22 -3.01 -8.44 2.88
CA GLU A 22 -4.13 -7.78 2.21
C GLU A 22 -4.01 -7.85 0.68
N ALA A 23 -2.79 -7.67 0.13
CA ALA A 23 -2.56 -7.81 -1.30
C ALA A 23 -2.78 -9.26 -1.79
N ILE A 24 -2.30 -10.25 -1.05
CA ILE A 24 -2.50 -11.67 -1.37
C ILE A 24 -4.00 -12.04 -1.30
N GLU A 25 -4.71 -11.60 -0.26
CA GLU A 25 -6.14 -11.82 -0.09
C GLU A 25 -6.97 -11.13 -1.18
N ALA A 26 -6.51 -9.99 -1.70
CA ALA A 26 -7.12 -9.29 -2.82
C ALA A 26 -6.83 -9.94 -4.18
N GLY A 27 -6.00 -11.02 -4.23
CA GLY A 27 -5.75 -11.81 -5.43
C GLY A 27 -4.56 -11.34 -6.27
N PHE A 28 -3.65 -10.53 -5.73
CA PHE A 28 -2.44 -10.14 -6.46
C PHE A 28 -1.45 -11.29 -6.54
N GLU A 29 -0.94 -11.56 -7.74
CA GLU A 29 0.01 -12.63 -8.04
C GLU A 29 1.47 -12.13 -8.09
N GLN A 30 1.67 -10.82 -8.12
CA GLN A 30 2.98 -10.18 -8.09
C GLN A 30 3.03 -9.06 -7.05
N LEU A 31 4.06 -9.07 -6.21
CA LEU A 31 4.36 -8.03 -5.23
C LEU A 31 5.65 -7.33 -5.62
N ILE A 32 5.60 -6.02 -5.83
CA ILE A 32 6.78 -5.19 -6.15
C ILE A 32 7.09 -4.31 -4.95
N PHE A 33 8.18 -4.62 -4.27
CA PHE A 33 8.68 -3.84 -3.14
C PHE A 33 9.63 -2.75 -3.63
N VAL A 34 9.23 -1.49 -3.55
CA VAL A 34 10.11 -0.37 -3.82
C VAL A 34 10.73 0.10 -2.51
N ILE A 35 12.03 -0.11 -2.37
CA ILE A 35 12.75 0.11 -1.11
C ILE A 35 13.94 1.05 -1.31
N SER A 36 14.27 1.85 -0.30
CA SER A 36 15.51 2.62 -0.29
C SER A 36 16.72 1.74 0.06
N PRO A 37 17.95 2.14 -0.34
CA PRO A 37 19.17 1.34 -0.15
C PRO A 37 19.46 0.92 1.30
N ASP A 38 18.98 1.68 2.27
CA ASP A 38 19.15 1.42 3.70
C ASP A 38 18.11 0.43 4.26
N LYS A 39 17.03 0.13 3.53
CA LYS A 39 15.94 -0.77 3.95
C LYS A 39 16.10 -2.23 3.51
N LYS A 40 17.33 -2.70 3.27
CA LYS A 40 17.62 -4.10 2.89
C LYS A 40 17.10 -5.14 3.89
N ALA A 41 16.81 -4.73 5.11
CA ALA A 41 16.20 -5.59 6.12
C ALA A 41 14.82 -6.12 5.67
N ILE A 42 14.04 -5.33 4.92
CA ILE A 42 12.74 -5.73 4.38
C ILE A 42 12.92 -6.91 3.41
N LYS A 43 13.84 -6.76 2.44
CA LYS A 43 14.15 -7.82 1.49
C LYS A 43 14.58 -9.09 2.21
N LYS A 44 15.54 -9.00 3.14
CA LYS A 44 16.02 -10.13 3.92
C LYS A 44 14.90 -10.81 4.70
N HIS A 45 13.95 -10.07 5.21
CA HIS A 45 12.85 -10.59 6.00
C HIS A 45 11.93 -11.52 5.20
N PHE A 46 11.58 -11.13 3.97
CA PHE A 46 10.71 -11.94 3.10
C PHE A 46 11.46 -13.05 2.34
N GLU A 47 12.78 -12.91 2.13
CA GLU A 47 13.60 -13.91 1.47
C GLU A 47 14.17 -14.97 2.43
N SER A 48 14.20 -14.70 3.74
CA SER A 48 14.73 -15.63 4.73
C SER A 48 13.72 -16.73 5.08
N THR A 49 13.42 -17.56 4.10
CA THR A 49 12.94 -18.92 4.33
C THR A 49 14.17 -19.79 4.64
N SER A 50 14.77 -19.63 5.82
CA SER A 50 15.80 -20.57 6.26
C SER A 50 15.14 -21.91 6.56
N GLU A 51 15.86 -23.02 6.32
CA GLU A 51 15.41 -24.38 6.67
C GLU A 51 14.98 -24.50 8.16
N LEU A 52 15.46 -23.60 9.03
CA LEU A 52 15.06 -23.52 10.43
C LEU A 52 13.63 -23.00 10.62
N ASP A 53 13.14 -22.11 9.74
CA ASP A 53 11.78 -21.55 9.84
C ASP A 53 10.72 -22.55 9.36
N ALA A 54 11.09 -23.48 8.50
CA ALA A 54 10.24 -24.60 8.10
C ALA A 54 9.91 -25.53 9.29
N VAL A 55 10.77 -25.60 10.28
CA VAL A 55 10.57 -26.42 11.50
C VAL A 55 9.62 -25.70 12.50
N THR A 56 9.59 -24.39 12.51
CA THR A 56 8.76 -23.60 13.43
C THR A 56 7.33 -23.36 12.94
N LYS A 57 6.95 -23.87 11.74
CA LYS A 57 5.60 -23.73 11.14
C LYS A 57 5.13 -22.28 10.90
N ILE A 58 6.02 -21.31 10.90
CA ILE A 58 5.73 -20.01 10.32
C ILE A 58 5.82 -20.22 8.82
N GLY A 59 4.69 -20.48 8.15
CA GLY A 59 4.62 -20.67 6.71
C GLY A 59 5.27 -19.51 5.98
N ALA A 60 5.75 -19.75 4.76
CA ALA A 60 6.28 -18.68 3.92
C ALA A 60 5.26 -17.54 3.88
N ILE A 61 5.68 -16.33 4.25
CA ILE A 61 4.80 -15.13 4.31
C ILE A 61 4.19 -14.86 2.94
N ILE A 62 4.99 -15.07 1.89
CA ILE A 62 4.55 -14.98 0.50
C ILE A 62 4.40 -16.40 -0.05
N PRO A 63 3.18 -16.81 -0.46
CA PRO A 63 2.93 -18.12 -1.05
C PRO A 63 3.75 -18.35 -2.33
N ALA A 64 4.07 -19.60 -2.64
CA ALA A 64 4.89 -19.96 -3.80
C ALA A 64 4.29 -19.57 -5.17
N ASN A 65 3.00 -19.36 -5.23
CA ASN A 65 2.30 -18.89 -6.43
C ASN A 65 2.29 -17.36 -6.57
N VAL A 66 2.81 -16.62 -5.60
CA VAL A 66 2.94 -15.16 -5.64
C VAL A 66 4.40 -14.79 -5.84
N SER A 67 4.70 -14.08 -6.90
CA SER A 67 6.05 -13.60 -7.18
C SER A 67 6.38 -12.34 -6.38
N SER A 68 7.64 -12.17 -6.01
CA SER A 68 8.12 -10.95 -5.36
C SER A 68 9.32 -10.35 -6.08
N LEU A 69 9.30 -9.04 -6.28
CA LEU A 69 10.37 -8.28 -6.91
C LEU A 69 10.78 -7.11 -6.02
N TYR A 70 12.06 -6.83 -5.93
CA TYR A 70 12.61 -5.74 -5.13
C TYR A 70 13.30 -4.73 -6.02
N ILE A 71 12.81 -3.50 -5.99
CA ILE A 71 13.33 -2.38 -6.79
C ILE A 71 13.89 -1.34 -5.83
N GLU A 72 15.07 -0.84 -6.13
CA GLU A 72 15.72 0.18 -5.32
C GLU A 72 15.31 1.58 -5.80
N GLN A 73 14.76 2.38 -4.89
CA GLN A 73 14.66 3.82 -5.07
C GLN A 73 15.92 4.47 -4.52
N ALA A 74 16.86 4.78 -5.39
CA ALA A 74 18.18 5.31 -4.98
C ALA A 74 18.08 6.67 -4.30
N GLU A 75 17.17 7.54 -4.74
CA GLU A 75 16.94 8.87 -4.18
C GLU A 75 15.50 9.02 -3.68
N PRO A 76 15.29 9.56 -2.46
CA PRO A 76 13.97 9.66 -1.84
C PRO A 76 13.17 10.85 -2.40
N LEU A 77 12.84 10.84 -3.69
CA LEU A 77 12.11 11.90 -4.38
C LEU A 77 10.58 11.81 -4.26
N GLY A 78 10.09 11.08 -3.29
CA GLY A 78 8.66 10.95 -2.97
C GLY A 78 7.97 9.74 -3.58
N LEU A 79 6.65 9.60 -3.31
CA LEU A 79 5.84 8.45 -3.70
C LEU A 79 5.74 8.28 -5.22
N GLY A 80 5.51 9.37 -5.96
CA GLY A 80 5.43 9.32 -7.42
C GLY A 80 6.70 8.79 -8.06
N HIS A 81 7.87 9.17 -7.52
CA HIS A 81 9.16 8.65 -7.98
C HIS A 81 9.33 7.16 -7.62
N ALA A 82 8.87 6.72 -6.45
CA ALA A 82 8.88 5.31 -6.09
C ALA A 82 8.06 4.48 -7.09
N ILE A 83 6.86 4.91 -7.43
CA ILE A 83 6.01 4.28 -8.45
C ILE A 83 6.72 4.28 -9.81
N TRP A 84 7.32 5.40 -10.20
CA TRP A 84 8.08 5.51 -11.44
C TRP A 84 9.26 4.55 -11.53
N CYS A 85 9.94 4.28 -10.42
CA CYS A 85 11.01 3.27 -10.37
C CYS A 85 10.51 1.86 -10.73
N ALA A 86 9.24 1.56 -10.44
CA ALA A 86 8.65 0.25 -10.71
C ALA A 86 8.05 0.09 -12.12
N ARG A 87 8.01 1.15 -12.95
CA ARG A 87 7.31 1.18 -14.24
C ARG A 87 7.65 0.02 -15.19
N ASP A 88 8.95 -0.36 -15.24
CA ASP A 88 9.42 -1.40 -16.15
C ASP A 88 9.02 -2.83 -15.67
N ALA A 89 8.69 -2.96 -14.38
CA ALA A 89 8.23 -4.22 -13.79
C ALA A 89 6.71 -4.38 -13.83
N VAL A 90 5.98 -3.27 -13.90
CA VAL A 90 4.51 -3.26 -14.04
C VAL A 90 4.10 -3.52 -15.50
N GLU A 91 5.01 -3.24 -16.44
CA GLU A 91 4.78 -3.33 -17.89
C GLU A 91 3.58 -2.48 -18.34
N ALA A 92 2.52 -2.85 -18.74
CA ALA A 92 1.35 -2.04 -19.13
C ALA A 92 0.07 -2.50 -18.42
N GLU A 93 0.23 -3.22 -17.31
CA GLU A 93 -0.89 -3.78 -16.58
C GLU A 93 -1.44 -2.81 -15.52
N SER A 94 -2.63 -3.10 -15.05
CA SER A 94 -3.21 -2.40 -13.91
C SER A 94 -2.52 -2.83 -12.62
N PHE A 95 -2.25 -1.89 -11.74
CA PHE A 95 -1.56 -2.16 -10.48
C PHE A 95 -2.20 -1.41 -9.32
N ALA A 96 -1.97 -1.88 -8.12
CA ALA A 96 -2.31 -1.18 -6.89
C ALA A 96 -1.05 -0.64 -6.21
N VAL A 97 -1.20 0.47 -5.51
CA VAL A 97 -0.16 1.04 -4.65
C VAL A 97 -0.63 0.90 -3.21
N VAL A 98 0.15 0.19 -2.41
CA VAL A 98 -0.09 0.00 -0.98
C VAL A 98 1.05 0.67 -0.21
N LEU A 99 0.71 1.57 0.69
CA LEU A 99 1.68 2.20 1.58
C LEU A 99 1.88 1.28 2.78
N ALA A 100 3.09 0.78 2.95
CA ALA A 100 3.41 -0.21 3.98
C ALA A 100 3.38 0.33 5.43
N ASP A 101 3.10 1.61 5.61
CA ASP A 101 2.91 2.27 6.90
C ASP A 101 1.46 2.73 7.17
N ASP A 102 0.56 2.43 6.23
CA ASP A 102 -0.88 2.65 6.41
C ASP A 102 -1.56 1.30 6.72
N LEU A 103 -2.14 1.19 7.90
CA LEU A 103 -2.96 0.05 8.30
C LEU A 103 -4.42 0.44 8.20
N ILE A 104 -5.17 -0.23 7.31
CA ILE A 104 -6.58 0.05 7.09
C ILE A 104 -7.41 -1.13 7.61
N ASP A 105 -8.29 -0.86 8.58
CA ASP A 105 -9.26 -1.85 9.06
C ASP A 105 -10.43 -1.94 8.08
N GLY A 106 -10.34 -2.89 7.17
CA GLY A 106 -11.39 -3.18 6.18
C GLY A 106 -12.08 -4.53 6.37
N ALA A 107 -11.80 -5.23 7.48
CA ALA A 107 -12.18 -6.63 7.69
C ALA A 107 -13.67 -6.94 7.49
N ALA A 108 -14.57 -6.03 7.88
CA ALA A 108 -16.02 -6.22 7.71
C ALA A 108 -16.48 -6.31 6.24
N ALA A 109 -15.68 -5.81 5.29
CA ALA A 109 -15.99 -5.80 3.86
C ALA A 109 -14.98 -6.59 3.00
N GLY A 110 -14.11 -7.37 3.64
CA GLY A 110 -13.08 -8.17 2.96
C GLY A 110 -11.81 -7.41 2.61
N GLY A 111 -11.47 -6.36 3.37
CA GLY A 111 -10.28 -5.53 3.15
C GLY A 111 -10.55 -4.35 2.19
N CYS A 112 -9.76 -3.30 2.35
CA CYS A 112 -9.87 -2.10 1.53
C CYS A 112 -9.43 -2.38 0.09
N LEU A 113 -8.31 -3.07 -0.07
CA LEU A 113 -7.72 -3.34 -1.38
C LEU A 113 -8.63 -4.22 -2.24
N LEU A 114 -9.26 -5.26 -1.67
CA LEU A 114 -10.22 -6.08 -2.39
C LEU A 114 -11.45 -5.29 -2.85
N GLN A 115 -11.92 -4.32 -2.06
CA GLN A 115 -13.00 -3.42 -2.47
C GLN A 115 -12.57 -2.55 -3.65
N MET A 116 -11.33 -2.04 -3.66
CA MET A 116 -10.78 -1.24 -4.77
C MET A 116 -10.63 -2.08 -6.04
N VAL A 117 -10.16 -3.33 -5.94
CA VAL A 117 -10.08 -4.28 -7.06
C VAL A 117 -11.46 -4.52 -7.66
N ARG A 118 -12.46 -4.85 -6.84
CA ARG A 118 -13.85 -5.05 -7.31
C ARG A 118 -14.44 -3.80 -7.96
N HIS A 119 -14.10 -2.63 -7.45
CA HIS A 119 -14.51 -1.35 -8.05
C HIS A 119 -13.90 -1.20 -9.44
N TYR A 120 -12.60 -1.46 -9.57
CA TYR A 120 -11.89 -1.39 -10.84
C TYR A 120 -12.46 -2.37 -11.87
N GLU A 121 -12.64 -3.63 -11.49
CA GLU A 121 -13.22 -4.67 -12.35
C GLU A 121 -14.62 -4.31 -12.88
N LYS A 122 -15.42 -3.68 -12.01
CA LYS A 122 -16.79 -3.28 -12.36
C LYS A 122 -16.85 -2.04 -13.24
N ASN A 123 -15.99 -1.05 -13.00
CA ASN A 123 -16.13 0.30 -13.54
C ASN A 123 -15.01 0.68 -14.53
N GLY A 124 -13.91 -0.06 -14.59
CA GLY A 124 -12.76 0.21 -15.45
C GLY A 124 -12.01 1.51 -15.11
N CYS A 125 -12.14 2.02 -13.89
CA CYS A 125 -11.48 3.24 -13.45
C CYS A 125 -10.75 3.04 -12.13
N GLY A 126 -9.64 3.77 -11.96
CA GLY A 126 -8.85 3.75 -10.72
C GLY A 126 -9.65 4.22 -9.51
N ALA A 127 -9.22 3.80 -8.32
CA ALA A 127 -9.80 4.18 -7.05
C ALA A 127 -8.71 4.59 -6.04
N ILE A 128 -9.08 5.40 -5.07
CA ILE A 128 -8.24 5.77 -3.93
C ILE A 128 -8.98 5.39 -2.66
N GLY A 129 -8.30 4.71 -1.74
CA GLY A 129 -8.80 4.49 -0.38
C GLY A 129 -8.85 5.81 0.37
N ILE A 130 -9.97 6.12 0.98
CA ILE A 130 -10.18 7.36 1.72
C ILE A 130 -10.84 7.10 3.07
N GLN A 131 -10.59 8.03 4.00
CA GLN A 131 -11.21 8.03 5.31
C GLN A 131 -11.74 9.43 5.63
N LYS A 132 -12.86 9.50 6.32
CA LYS A 132 -13.36 10.76 6.86
C LYS A 132 -12.56 11.13 8.11
N ILE A 133 -12.03 12.34 8.14
CA ILE A 133 -11.25 12.88 9.24
C ILE A 133 -11.86 14.18 9.77
N ALA A 134 -11.42 14.63 10.94
CA ALA A 134 -11.77 15.93 11.47
C ALA A 134 -11.07 17.06 10.69
N LEU A 135 -11.68 18.23 10.61
CA LEU A 135 -11.14 19.37 9.87
C LEU A 135 -9.74 19.80 10.39
N GLU A 136 -9.53 19.67 11.68
CA GLU A 136 -8.27 20.04 12.35
C GLU A 136 -7.09 19.13 11.94
N GLU A 137 -7.39 17.94 11.43
CA GLU A 137 -6.39 16.93 11.04
C GLU A 137 -5.93 17.08 9.59
N THR A 138 -6.52 17.97 8.80
CA THR A 138 -6.21 18.14 7.37
C THR A 138 -4.74 18.41 7.07
N LYS A 139 -4.02 19.03 8.02
CA LYS A 139 -2.55 19.23 7.92
C LYS A 139 -1.71 17.95 7.92
N GLN A 140 -2.31 16.80 8.19
CA GLN A 140 -1.62 15.51 8.25
C GLN A 140 -1.81 14.67 7.00
N TYR A 141 -2.87 14.95 6.20
CA TYR A 141 -3.34 14.10 5.11
C TYR A 141 -3.53 14.86 3.80
N GLY A 142 -3.51 14.12 2.69
CA GLY A 142 -4.02 14.62 1.42
C GLY A 142 -5.55 14.68 1.47
N ILE A 143 -6.14 15.82 1.14
CA ILE A 143 -7.58 16.03 1.18
C ILE A 143 -8.14 16.05 -0.23
N ILE A 144 -9.18 15.25 -0.48
CA ILE A 144 -9.86 15.17 -1.77
C ILE A 144 -11.05 16.12 -1.83
N LYS A 145 -11.33 16.56 -3.06
CA LYS A 145 -12.60 17.19 -3.42
C LYS A 145 -13.27 16.39 -4.52
N TYR A 146 -14.57 16.17 -4.41
CA TYR A 146 -15.36 15.55 -5.47
C TYR A 146 -15.73 16.54 -6.57
N GLU A 147 -16.00 16.03 -7.78
CA GLU A 147 -16.50 16.85 -8.90
C GLU A 147 -17.90 17.40 -8.63
N ASP A 148 -18.77 16.59 -8.03
CA ASP A 148 -20.16 16.93 -7.74
C ASP A 148 -20.40 17.03 -6.23
N GLU A 149 -21.21 18.01 -5.83
CA GLU A 149 -21.79 18.07 -4.49
C GLU A 149 -22.80 16.95 -4.32
N VAL A 150 -22.40 15.89 -3.66
CA VAL A 150 -23.28 14.79 -3.25
C VAL A 150 -23.57 13.67 -4.29
N GLY A 151 -22.77 12.63 -4.25
CA GLY A 151 -23.36 11.28 -4.17
C GLY A 151 -23.62 10.50 -5.44
N SER A 152 -23.42 11.01 -6.65
CA SER A 152 -23.72 10.19 -7.83
C SER A 152 -22.51 9.52 -8.49
N SER A 153 -21.33 10.13 -8.49
CA SER A 153 -20.17 9.53 -9.16
C SER A 153 -18.97 9.23 -8.27
N ASN A 154 -18.86 9.88 -7.11
CA ASN A 154 -17.65 9.82 -6.27
C ASN A 154 -16.34 10.13 -7.04
N ARG A 155 -16.45 10.88 -8.14
CA ARG A 155 -15.27 11.28 -8.91
C ARG A 155 -14.48 12.34 -8.16
N ILE A 156 -13.16 12.17 -8.14
CA ILE A 156 -12.24 13.09 -7.49
C ILE A 156 -11.88 14.21 -8.47
N ALA A 157 -12.24 15.46 -8.13
CA ALA A 157 -11.86 16.63 -8.89
C ALA A 157 -10.41 17.06 -8.63
N THR A 158 -9.97 17.00 -7.37
CA THR A 158 -8.63 17.40 -6.97
C THR A 158 -8.21 16.77 -5.66
N ILE A 159 -6.90 16.74 -5.43
CA ILE A 159 -6.26 16.34 -4.17
C ILE A 159 -5.35 17.49 -3.74
N VAL A 160 -5.48 17.94 -2.50
CA VAL A 160 -4.62 18.97 -1.90
C VAL A 160 -3.84 18.35 -0.76
N GLU A 161 -2.52 18.37 -0.86
CA GLU A 161 -1.62 17.78 0.15
C GLU A 161 -1.53 18.67 1.38
N LYS A 162 -1.93 18.14 2.52
CA LYS A 162 -1.79 18.75 3.86
C LYS A 162 -2.25 20.22 3.93
N PRO A 163 -3.46 20.54 3.46
CA PRO A 163 -3.93 21.93 3.47
C PRO A 163 -4.17 22.43 4.89
N ASP A 164 -4.00 23.72 5.06
CA ASP A 164 -4.52 24.37 6.27
C ASP A 164 -6.04 24.20 6.34
N PRO A 165 -6.67 23.97 7.51
CA PRO A 165 -8.10 23.74 7.64
C PRO A 165 -8.98 24.77 6.92
N GLN A 166 -8.56 26.05 6.93
CA GLN A 166 -9.27 27.12 6.25
C GLN A 166 -9.23 27.06 4.72
N PHE A 167 -8.31 26.25 4.13
CA PHE A 167 -8.14 26.07 2.69
C PHE A 167 -8.41 24.63 2.24
N ALA A 168 -8.83 23.76 3.15
CA ALA A 168 -9.20 22.39 2.82
C ALA A 168 -10.44 22.41 1.89
N PRO A 169 -10.43 21.61 0.80
CA PRO A 169 -11.53 21.58 -0.17
C PRO A 169 -12.80 20.93 0.38
#